data_ef9b7b79d22ea48f3face5dfed5c1f31
#
_entry.id   ef9b7b79d22ea48f3face5dfed5c1f31
#
_cell.length_a   1.000
_cell.length_b   1.000
_cell.length_c   1.000
_cell.angle_alpha   90.00
_cell.angle_beta   90.00
_cell.angle_gamma   90.00
#
_symmetry.space_group_name_H-M   'P 1'
#
loop_
_entity.id
_entity.type
_entity.pdbx_description
1 polymer ?
#
loop_
_entity_poly.entity_id
_entity_poly.type
_entity_poly.pdbx_seq_one_letter_code
_entity_poly.pdbx_strand_id
1 'polypeptide(L)'
;MTTEASLSPETVLAEMKKNGITHVVWLPDSETNWLYLLMKAEPSITLVAVPREGLAFSCAAGIYIGGGTPVILIQNTGMMESGDSMRGWAMGLNIPVVMMVGYRGYTRHGVNKDTAATYTERFLNAFGIQYYLVEQSGDAPRISVAFEEAKKTKRPVAILVGDEYHGFNR
;
A
#
# COMPACT_ATOMS: atom_id res chain seq x y z
N MET A 1 29.75 -3.36 -11.48
CA MET A 1 28.73 -3.20 -10.45
C MET A 1 27.39 -3.26 -11.17
N THR A 2 26.66 -4.33 -11.05
CA THR A 2 25.27 -4.40 -11.53
C THR A 2 24.47 -3.46 -10.63
N THR A 3 23.95 -2.37 -11.20
CA THR A 3 22.94 -1.55 -10.52
C THR A 3 21.77 -2.46 -10.19
N GLU A 4 21.53 -2.70 -8.90
CA GLU A 4 20.33 -3.42 -8.49
C GLU A 4 19.10 -2.71 -9.07
N ALA A 5 18.20 -3.50 -9.62
CA ALA A 5 16.97 -2.96 -10.19
C ALA A 5 16.14 -2.32 -9.08
N SER A 6 15.85 -1.05 -9.22
CA SER A 6 15.05 -0.27 -8.25
C SER A 6 13.60 -0.16 -8.70
N LEU A 7 12.72 0.14 -7.78
CA LEU A 7 11.33 0.47 -8.07
C LEU A 7 11.21 1.96 -8.43
N SER A 8 10.78 2.26 -9.66
CA SER A 8 10.54 3.64 -10.08
C SER A 8 9.16 4.12 -9.59
N PRO A 9 9.09 5.30 -8.97
CA PRO A 9 7.81 5.91 -8.58
C PRO A 9 6.87 6.11 -9.78
N GLU A 10 7.41 6.45 -10.96
CA GLU A 10 6.64 6.64 -12.19
C GLU A 10 5.97 5.34 -12.63
N THR A 11 6.67 4.21 -12.48
CA THR A 11 6.12 2.89 -12.79
C THR A 11 4.97 2.53 -11.87
N VAL A 12 5.10 2.84 -10.58
CA VAL A 12 4.02 2.63 -9.60
C VAL A 12 2.82 3.52 -9.91
N LEU A 13 3.05 4.81 -10.18
CA LEU A 13 1.98 5.73 -10.57
C LEU A 13 1.27 5.28 -11.84
N ALA A 14 2.01 4.79 -12.83
CA ALA A 14 1.43 4.26 -14.07
C ALA A 14 0.49 3.07 -13.81
N GLU A 15 0.89 2.13 -12.94
CA GLU A 15 0.02 1.01 -12.55
C GLU A 15 -1.21 1.48 -11.75
N MET A 16 -1.07 2.48 -10.87
CA MET A 16 -2.21 3.08 -10.17
C MET A 16 -3.22 3.68 -11.16
N LYS A 17 -2.75 4.46 -12.13
CA LYS A 17 -3.59 5.07 -13.18
C LYS A 17 -4.28 4.02 -14.05
N LYS A 18 -3.56 2.96 -14.44
CA LYS A 18 -4.10 1.84 -15.21
C LYS A 18 -5.27 1.16 -14.50
N ASN A 19 -5.26 1.13 -13.16
CA ASN A 19 -6.33 0.58 -12.34
C ASN A 19 -7.43 1.59 -12.01
N GLY A 20 -7.38 2.80 -12.58
CA GLY A 20 -8.40 3.82 -12.42
C GLY A 20 -8.48 4.39 -11.01
N ILE A 21 -7.34 4.46 -10.29
CA ILE A 21 -7.29 5.06 -8.96
C ILE A 21 -7.71 6.52 -9.04
N THR A 22 -8.68 6.90 -8.22
CA THR A 22 -9.18 8.28 -8.11
C THR A 22 -8.71 8.97 -6.83
N HIS A 23 -8.43 8.20 -5.78
CA HIS A 23 -8.05 8.74 -4.48
C HIS A 23 -6.92 7.93 -3.87
N VAL A 24 -5.96 8.61 -3.30
CA VAL A 24 -4.95 8.02 -2.41
C VAL A 24 -5.23 8.50 -1.00
N VAL A 25 -5.65 7.59 -0.13
CA VAL A 25 -5.83 7.86 1.29
C VAL A 25 -4.54 7.49 2.01
N TRP A 26 -3.85 8.48 2.56
CA TRP A 26 -2.50 8.26 3.04
C TRP A 26 -2.18 8.99 4.34
N LEU A 27 -1.21 8.45 5.05
CA LEU A 27 -0.55 9.16 6.14
C LEU A 27 0.85 9.56 5.67
N PRO A 28 1.16 10.87 5.63
CA PRO A 28 2.49 11.34 5.24
C PRO A 28 3.56 10.84 6.20
N ASP A 29 4.46 9.98 5.71
CA ASP A 29 5.59 9.46 6.47
C ASP A 29 6.83 9.22 5.58
N SER A 30 7.93 8.78 6.17
CA SER A 30 9.18 8.55 5.45
C SER A 30 9.12 7.37 4.48
N GLU A 31 8.25 6.38 4.71
CA GLU A 31 8.11 5.19 3.88
C GLU A 31 7.27 5.44 2.63
N THR A 32 6.41 6.47 2.64
CA THR A 32 5.46 6.76 1.57
C THR A 32 5.80 8.03 0.79
N ASN A 33 6.72 8.86 1.32
CA ASN A 33 7.03 10.18 0.77
C ASN A 33 7.65 10.17 -0.65
N TRP A 34 8.28 9.08 -1.03
CA TRP A 34 8.93 8.93 -2.34
C TRP A 34 7.95 9.06 -3.53
N LEU A 35 6.69 8.75 -3.34
CA LEU A 35 5.65 8.85 -4.37
C LEU A 35 4.90 10.20 -4.34
N TYR A 36 5.08 10.98 -3.27
CA TYR A 36 4.26 12.17 -2.99
C TYR A 36 4.24 13.20 -4.12
N LEU A 37 5.41 13.60 -4.64
CA LEU A 37 5.47 14.65 -5.65
C LEU A 37 4.77 14.27 -6.95
N LEU A 38 4.86 13.00 -7.33
CA LEU A 38 4.19 12.48 -8.53
C LEU A 38 2.67 12.42 -8.32
N MET A 39 2.22 11.91 -7.18
CA MET A 39 0.79 11.89 -6.84
C MET A 39 0.20 13.30 -6.78
N LYS A 40 0.94 14.25 -6.20
CA LYS A 40 0.51 15.65 -6.09
C LYS A 40 0.39 16.34 -7.46
N ALA A 41 1.24 15.96 -8.41
CA ALA A 41 1.24 16.52 -9.76
C ALA A 41 0.20 15.86 -10.69
N GLU A 42 -0.37 14.72 -10.30
CA GLU A 42 -1.31 13.95 -11.11
C GLU A 42 -2.75 14.45 -10.91
N PRO A 43 -3.35 15.13 -11.90
CA PRO A 43 -4.67 15.77 -11.74
C PRO A 43 -5.83 14.76 -11.61
N SER A 44 -5.63 13.52 -12.02
CA SER A 44 -6.66 12.46 -11.91
C SER A 44 -6.74 11.82 -10.52
N ILE A 45 -5.82 12.16 -9.63
CA ILE A 45 -5.73 11.57 -8.29
C ILE A 45 -5.96 12.65 -7.22
N THR A 46 -6.90 12.41 -6.33
CA THR A 46 -7.10 13.23 -5.13
C THR A 46 -6.33 12.63 -3.96
N LEU A 47 -5.44 13.41 -3.36
CA LEU A 47 -4.74 13.03 -2.13
C LEU A 47 -5.60 13.37 -0.90
N VAL A 48 -5.85 12.38 -0.07
CA VAL A 48 -6.60 12.52 1.17
C VAL A 48 -5.68 12.15 2.34
N ALA A 49 -5.11 13.16 2.98
CA ALA A 49 -4.27 12.96 4.15
C ALA A 49 -5.12 12.64 5.37
N VAL A 50 -4.72 11.63 6.13
CA VAL A 50 -5.37 11.25 7.40
C VAL A 50 -4.39 11.44 8.56
N PRO A 51 -4.86 11.82 9.76
CA PRO A 51 -4.00 12.01 10.92
C PRO A 51 -3.66 10.72 11.66
N ARG A 52 -4.27 9.60 11.27
CA ARG A 52 -4.07 8.27 11.85
C ARG A 52 -4.44 7.19 10.84
N GLU A 53 -3.65 6.12 10.79
CA GLU A 53 -3.78 5.08 9.76
C GLU A 53 -5.13 4.35 9.84
N GLY A 54 -5.66 4.11 11.04
CA GLY A 54 -6.97 3.49 11.21
C GLY A 54 -8.11 4.25 10.52
N LEU A 55 -8.00 5.59 10.39
CA LEU A 55 -8.97 6.39 9.67
C LEU A 55 -8.90 6.20 8.15
N ALA A 56 -7.77 5.74 7.61
CA ALA A 56 -7.64 5.48 6.18
C ALA A 56 -8.65 4.44 5.70
N PHE A 57 -8.94 3.44 6.51
CA PHE A 57 -9.88 2.37 6.14
C PHE A 57 -11.33 2.86 6.06
N SER A 58 -11.78 3.66 7.03
CA SER A 58 -13.13 4.24 6.99
C SER A 58 -13.27 5.25 5.86
N CYS A 59 -12.23 6.06 5.62
CA CYS A 59 -12.21 7.02 4.52
C CYS A 59 -12.24 6.30 3.16
N ALA A 60 -11.39 5.29 2.95
CA ALA A 60 -11.37 4.50 1.72
C ALA A 60 -12.72 3.77 1.49
N ALA A 61 -13.33 3.22 2.54
CA ALA A 61 -14.64 2.61 2.45
C ALA A 61 -15.71 3.62 1.98
N GLY A 62 -15.71 4.82 2.56
CA GLY A 62 -16.62 5.90 2.16
C GLY A 62 -16.43 6.33 0.71
N ILE A 63 -15.17 6.49 0.26
CA ILE A 63 -14.84 6.82 -1.13
C ILE A 63 -15.33 5.71 -2.08
N TYR A 64 -15.10 4.44 -1.74
CA TYR A 64 -15.53 3.31 -2.55
C TYR A 64 -17.08 3.25 -2.67
N ILE A 65 -17.79 3.43 -1.56
CA ILE A 65 -19.27 3.47 -1.54
C ILE A 65 -19.77 4.66 -2.39
N GLY A 66 -19.04 5.77 -2.37
CA GLY A 66 -19.33 6.95 -3.22
C GLY A 66 -18.99 6.78 -4.70
N GLY A 67 -18.49 5.61 -5.13
CA GLY A 67 -18.17 5.30 -6.53
C GLY A 67 -16.73 5.64 -6.95
N GLY A 68 -15.88 6.08 -6.02
CA GLY A 68 -14.45 6.26 -6.26
C GLY A 68 -13.67 4.96 -6.18
N THR A 69 -12.43 4.99 -6.67
CA THR A 69 -11.47 3.88 -6.57
C THR A 69 -10.31 4.30 -5.66
N PRO A 70 -10.41 4.03 -4.35
CA PRO A 70 -9.37 4.41 -3.40
C PRO A 70 -8.23 3.39 -3.38
N VAL A 71 -7.02 3.86 -3.05
CA VAL A 71 -5.91 3.07 -2.54
C VAL A 71 -5.48 3.66 -1.20
N ILE A 72 -5.15 2.81 -0.24
CA ILE A 72 -4.55 3.23 1.04
C ILE A 72 -3.04 3.18 0.89
N LEU A 73 -2.34 4.22 1.32
CA LEU A 73 -0.88 4.29 1.31
C LEU A 73 -0.38 4.60 2.72
N ILE A 74 0.17 3.60 3.39
CA ILE A 74 0.62 3.64 4.79
C ILE A 74 1.84 2.76 4.98
N GLN A 75 2.55 2.90 6.10
CA GLN A 75 3.61 1.95 6.44
C GLN A 75 3.07 0.72 7.22
N ASN A 76 3.87 -0.33 7.34
CA ASN A 76 3.49 -1.58 8.01
C ASN A 76 3.15 -1.40 9.50
N THR A 77 3.78 -0.47 10.21
CA THR A 77 3.45 -0.18 11.61
C THR A 77 2.04 0.39 11.72
N GLY A 78 1.66 1.30 10.82
CA GLY A 78 0.32 1.86 10.76
C GLY A 78 -0.73 0.85 10.28
N MET A 79 -0.36 -0.07 9.39
CA MET A 79 -1.23 -1.18 9.02
C MET A 79 -1.57 -2.05 10.23
N MET A 80 -0.58 -2.40 11.05
CA MET A 80 -0.80 -3.21 12.26
C MET A 80 -1.62 -2.44 13.32
N GLU A 81 -1.38 -1.13 13.48
CA GLU A 81 -2.19 -0.27 14.35
C GLU A 81 -3.66 -0.25 13.92
N SER A 82 -3.92 -0.35 12.63
CA SER A 82 -5.25 -0.26 12.02
C SER A 82 -6.05 -1.55 12.04
N GLY A 83 -5.59 -2.60 12.72
CA GLY A 83 -6.18 -3.95 12.66
C GLY A 83 -7.70 -3.98 12.85
N ASP A 84 -8.24 -3.29 13.85
CA ASP A 84 -9.68 -3.25 14.09
C ASP A 84 -10.44 -2.47 12.99
N SER A 85 -9.90 -1.34 12.56
CA SER A 85 -10.48 -0.56 11.46
C SER A 85 -10.51 -1.35 10.15
N MET A 86 -9.44 -2.06 9.84
CA MET A 86 -9.36 -2.95 8.68
C MET A 86 -10.38 -4.07 8.77
N ARG A 87 -10.49 -4.72 9.94
CA ARG A 87 -11.48 -5.75 10.21
C ARG A 87 -12.91 -5.22 10.00
N GLY A 88 -13.22 -4.08 10.59
CA GLY A 88 -14.58 -3.52 10.56
C GLY A 88 -14.96 -2.95 9.19
N TRP A 89 -14.13 -2.07 8.64
CA TRP A 89 -14.48 -1.31 7.43
C TRP A 89 -14.19 -2.06 6.13
N ALA A 90 -13.05 -2.73 6.02
CA ALA A 90 -12.72 -3.43 4.77
C ALA A 90 -13.29 -4.85 4.76
N MET A 91 -13.02 -5.65 5.79
CA MET A 91 -13.43 -7.05 5.82
C MET A 91 -14.91 -7.21 6.14
N GLY A 92 -15.41 -6.51 7.17
CA GLY A 92 -16.80 -6.63 7.63
C GLY A 92 -17.84 -6.15 6.62
N LEU A 93 -17.48 -5.15 5.80
CA LEU A 93 -18.34 -4.61 4.75
C LEU A 93 -18.05 -5.19 3.35
N ASN A 94 -17.10 -6.12 3.23
CA ASN A 94 -16.66 -6.70 1.95
C ASN A 94 -16.20 -5.63 0.93
N ILE A 95 -15.46 -4.61 1.39
CA ILE A 95 -14.92 -3.55 0.56
C ILE A 95 -13.59 -4.00 -0.06
N PRO A 96 -13.44 -3.98 -1.40
CA PRO A 96 -12.21 -4.40 -2.08
C PRO A 96 -11.13 -3.32 -2.01
N VAL A 97 -10.63 -3.04 -0.82
CA VAL A 97 -9.58 -2.05 -0.59
C VAL A 97 -8.22 -2.65 -0.90
N VAL A 98 -7.42 -1.95 -1.70
CA VAL A 98 -6.00 -2.25 -1.86
C VAL A 98 -5.18 -1.32 -0.96
N MET A 99 -4.26 -1.92 -0.20
CA MET A 99 -3.31 -1.20 0.64
C MET A 99 -1.92 -1.30 0.03
N MET A 100 -1.28 -0.18 -0.27
CA MET A 100 0.15 -0.10 -0.54
C MET A 100 0.85 0.18 0.78
N VAL A 101 1.63 -0.79 1.23
CA VAL A 101 2.23 -0.80 2.56
C VAL A 101 3.74 -0.67 2.44
N GLY A 102 4.30 0.44 2.90
CA GLY A 102 5.74 0.60 3.04
C GLY A 102 6.28 -0.45 4.01
N TYR A 103 7.15 -1.34 3.53
CA TYR A 103 7.63 -2.50 4.28
C TYR A 103 8.87 -2.14 5.11
N ARG A 104 8.69 -1.21 6.04
CA ARG A 104 9.75 -0.75 6.94
C ARG A 104 10.45 -1.93 7.60
N GLY A 105 11.79 -1.92 7.55
CA GLY A 105 12.66 -2.93 8.13
C GLY A 105 12.85 -4.18 7.27
N TYR A 106 12.16 -4.29 6.15
CA TYR A 106 12.40 -5.36 5.18
C TYR A 106 13.70 -5.10 4.40
N THR A 107 14.44 -6.16 4.12
CA THR A 107 15.57 -6.13 3.19
C THR A 107 15.61 -7.42 2.35
N ARG A 108 15.99 -7.32 1.09
CA ARG A 108 16.18 -8.47 0.18
C ARG A 108 17.24 -9.45 0.67
N HIS A 109 18.17 -8.96 1.48
CA HIS A 109 19.31 -9.75 1.96
C HIS A 109 19.01 -10.51 3.27
N GLY A 110 17.78 -10.48 3.74
CA GLY A 110 17.30 -11.33 4.84
C GLY A 110 17.74 -10.94 6.24
N VAL A 111 18.51 -9.87 6.40
CA VAL A 111 18.92 -9.39 7.73
C VAL A 111 17.93 -8.33 8.19
N ASN A 112 16.90 -8.75 8.90
CA ASN A 112 15.90 -7.85 9.42
C ASN A 112 16.14 -7.59 10.91
N LYS A 113 16.38 -6.35 11.26
CA LYS A 113 16.56 -5.89 12.65
C LYS A 113 15.32 -5.20 13.23
N ASP A 114 14.33 -4.90 12.38
CA ASP A 114 13.11 -4.21 12.81
C ASP A 114 11.97 -5.21 13.01
N THR A 115 11.39 -5.19 14.19
CA THR A 115 10.24 -6.05 14.53
C THR A 115 9.03 -5.75 13.66
N ALA A 116 8.91 -4.53 13.13
CA ALA A 116 7.83 -4.18 12.22
C ALA A 116 7.78 -5.12 11.01
N ALA A 117 8.93 -5.38 10.34
CA ALA A 117 8.97 -6.32 9.24
C ALA A 117 8.74 -7.77 9.69
N THR A 118 9.27 -8.17 10.86
CA THR A 118 9.10 -9.51 11.40
C THR A 118 7.62 -9.90 11.57
N TYR A 119 6.77 -8.93 11.92
CA TYR A 119 5.36 -9.16 12.20
C TYR A 119 4.42 -8.82 11.04
N THR A 120 4.88 -8.13 10.00
CA THR A 120 4.02 -7.68 8.89
C THR A 120 3.28 -8.84 8.21
N GLU A 121 4.01 -9.85 7.72
CA GLU A 121 3.38 -10.98 7.03
C GLU A 121 2.58 -11.86 8.01
N ARG A 122 3.04 -12.01 9.25
CA ARG A 122 2.29 -12.73 10.30
C ARG A 122 0.95 -12.07 10.58
N PHE A 123 0.93 -10.74 10.62
CA PHE A 123 -0.30 -9.97 10.80
C PHE A 123 -1.26 -10.18 9.63
N LEU A 124 -0.79 -10.04 8.39
CA LEU A 124 -1.60 -10.26 7.19
C LEU A 124 -2.16 -11.68 7.14
N ASN A 125 -1.33 -12.68 7.45
CA ASN A 125 -1.74 -14.08 7.50
C ASN A 125 -2.78 -14.35 8.60
N ALA A 126 -2.65 -13.74 9.77
CA ALA A 126 -3.61 -13.87 10.87
C ALA A 126 -5.00 -13.32 10.49
N PHE A 127 -5.05 -12.29 9.65
CA PHE A 127 -6.29 -11.72 9.09
C PHE A 127 -6.76 -12.42 7.80
N GLY A 128 -5.99 -13.37 7.27
CA GLY A 128 -6.29 -14.02 6.00
C GLY A 128 -6.28 -13.04 4.81
N ILE A 129 -5.40 -12.04 4.84
CA ILE A 129 -5.26 -11.03 3.79
C ILE A 129 -4.17 -11.46 2.83
N GLN A 130 -4.53 -11.55 1.55
CA GLN A 130 -3.58 -11.82 0.47
C GLN A 130 -2.64 -10.61 0.30
N TYR A 131 -1.37 -10.87 0.01
CA TYR A 131 -0.40 -9.81 -0.23
C TYR A 131 0.58 -10.16 -1.35
N TYR A 132 1.14 -9.12 -1.97
CA TYR A 132 2.11 -9.20 -3.05
C TYR A 132 3.31 -8.31 -2.74
N LEU A 133 4.52 -8.85 -2.88
CA LEU A 133 5.75 -8.10 -2.68
C LEU A 133 6.13 -7.39 -3.99
N VAL A 134 6.45 -6.09 -3.88
CA VAL A 134 6.92 -5.24 -4.98
C VAL A 134 8.24 -4.60 -4.57
N GLU A 135 9.34 -5.01 -5.18
CA GLU A 135 10.70 -4.59 -4.84
C GLU A 135 11.39 -3.81 -5.96
N GLN A 136 10.95 -4.00 -7.18
CA GLN A 136 11.55 -3.41 -8.38
C GLN A 136 10.48 -3.11 -9.42
N SER A 137 10.83 -2.29 -10.42
CA SER A 137 9.89 -1.90 -11.48
C SER A 137 9.30 -3.09 -12.25
N GLY A 138 10.04 -4.19 -12.36
CA GLY A 138 9.54 -5.44 -12.95
C GLY A 138 8.41 -6.10 -12.16
N ASP A 139 8.28 -5.80 -10.87
CA ASP A 139 7.21 -6.31 -9.99
C ASP A 139 5.94 -5.44 -10.02
N ALA A 140 6.01 -4.23 -10.57
CA ALA A 140 4.90 -3.28 -10.55
C ALA A 140 3.58 -3.85 -11.12
N PRO A 141 3.55 -4.75 -12.12
CA PRO A 141 2.32 -5.38 -12.57
C PRO A 141 1.55 -6.14 -11.47
N ARG A 142 2.21 -6.54 -10.37
CA ARG A 142 1.56 -7.14 -9.19
C ARG A 142 0.56 -6.18 -8.53
N ILE A 143 0.72 -4.86 -8.74
CA ILE A 143 -0.25 -3.85 -8.30
C ILE A 143 -1.60 -4.11 -8.99
N SER A 144 -1.61 -4.29 -10.30
CA SER A 144 -2.84 -4.63 -11.03
C SER A 144 -3.42 -5.99 -10.58
N VAL A 145 -2.57 -6.98 -10.33
CA VAL A 145 -3.03 -8.28 -9.80
C VAL A 145 -3.73 -8.10 -8.45
N ALA A 146 -3.20 -7.26 -7.57
CA ALA A 146 -3.82 -6.98 -6.27
C ALA A 146 -5.20 -6.31 -6.41
N PHE A 147 -5.37 -5.38 -7.35
CA PHE A 147 -6.66 -4.75 -7.63
C PHE A 147 -7.68 -5.73 -8.19
N GLU A 148 -7.27 -6.59 -9.13
CA GLU A 148 -8.13 -7.64 -9.68
C GLU A 148 -8.56 -8.63 -8.60
N GLU A 149 -7.62 -9.07 -7.76
CA GLU A 149 -7.89 -9.97 -6.64
C GLU A 149 -8.87 -9.36 -5.63
N ALA A 150 -8.62 -8.13 -5.18
CA ALA A 150 -9.51 -7.43 -4.26
C ALA A 150 -10.93 -7.31 -4.84
N LYS A 151 -11.05 -6.91 -6.10
CA LYS A 151 -12.33 -6.77 -6.81
C LYS A 151 -13.08 -8.10 -6.92
N LYS A 152 -12.36 -9.19 -7.24
CA LYS A 152 -12.91 -10.53 -7.40
C LYS A 152 -13.38 -11.11 -6.08
N THR A 153 -12.56 -10.98 -5.03
CA THR A 153 -12.81 -11.61 -3.73
C THR A 153 -13.67 -10.77 -2.80
N LYS A 154 -13.82 -9.46 -3.10
CA LYS A 154 -14.43 -8.47 -2.20
C LYS A 154 -13.72 -8.42 -0.84
N ARG A 155 -12.42 -8.56 -0.85
CA ARG A 155 -11.57 -8.58 0.34
C ARG A 155 -10.45 -7.56 0.19
N PRO A 156 -9.90 -7.03 1.30
CA PRO A 156 -8.69 -6.21 1.24
C PRO A 156 -7.51 -7.06 0.75
N VAL A 157 -6.61 -6.42 -0.01
CA VAL A 157 -5.34 -7.01 -0.48
C VAL A 157 -4.23 -6.03 -0.18
N ALA A 158 -3.07 -6.53 0.25
CA ALA A 158 -1.89 -5.71 0.51
C ALA A 158 -0.86 -5.82 -0.61
N ILE A 159 -0.19 -4.72 -0.90
CA ILE A 159 1.02 -4.63 -1.70
C ILE A 159 2.12 -4.21 -0.74
N LEU A 160 3.06 -5.10 -0.48
CA LEU A 160 4.22 -4.82 0.35
C LEU A 160 5.30 -4.19 -0.52
N VAL A 161 5.62 -2.95 -0.25
CA VAL A 161 6.59 -2.20 -1.02
C VAL A 161 7.94 -2.26 -0.33
N GLY A 162 8.90 -2.93 -0.97
CA GLY A 162 10.23 -3.16 -0.41
C GLY A 162 10.99 -1.87 -0.14
N ASP A 163 11.82 -1.90 0.86
CA ASP A 163 12.50 -0.77 1.46
C ASP A 163 13.69 -0.23 0.63
N GLU A 164 14.33 -1.08 -0.13
CA GLU A 164 15.63 -0.80 -0.73
C GLU A 164 15.63 0.26 -1.82
N TYR A 165 14.49 0.71 -2.28
CA TYR A 165 14.37 1.71 -3.33
C TYR A 165 14.10 3.13 -2.81
N HIS A 166 13.89 3.32 -1.53
CA HIS A 166 13.53 4.61 -0.95
C HIS A 166 14.65 5.65 -1.03
N GLY A 167 15.90 5.23 -1.21
CA GLY A 167 17.03 6.14 -1.27
C GLY A 167 17.30 6.92 0.02
N PHE A 168 16.56 6.66 1.08
CA PHE A 168 16.78 7.26 2.38
C PHE A 168 17.77 6.41 3.17
N ASN A 169 18.85 7.06 3.57
CA ASN A 169 19.85 6.44 4.44
C ASN A 169 19.19 6.02 5.76
N ARG A 170 19.27 4.77 6.03
CA ARG A 170 19.02 4.19 7.33
C ARG A 170 20.32 3.77 7.99
#